data_9c228bc90ddb122fac01e710cd7fc787
#
_entry.id   9c228bc90ddb122fac01e710cd7fc787
#
_cell.length_a   1.000
_cell.length_b   1.000
_cell.length_c   1.000
_cell.angle_alpha   90.00
_cell.angle_beta   90.00
_cell.angle_gamma   90.00
#
_symmetry.space_group_name_H-M   'P 1'
#
loop_
_entity.id
_entity.type
_entity.pdbx_description
1 polymer ?
#
loop_
_entity_poly.entity_id
_entity_poly.type
_entity_poly.pdbx_seq_one_letter_code
_entity_poly.pdbx_strand_id
1 'polypeptide(L)'
;MKRFVSMLLAVVMLLCITISSASAAGFSTPTLSKNGVYNTSAVTKTTGNGVAAGADVSDMTTNATFHFRVWKSSPVWQASNGVRKTGIGHVTMTTLYDGYGQPRLWKGVSYYLAVTHSQYSNVSSGSTRGEWNP
;
A
#
# COMPACT_ATOMS: atom_id res chain seq x y z
N MET A 1 26.72 -40.28 13.23
CA MET A 1 26.95 -39.15 12.30
C MET A 1 25.75 -38.91 11.34
N LYS A 2 25.22 -39.90 10.65
CA LYS A 2 24.10 -39.68 9.69
C LYS A 2 22.83 -39.04 10.30
N ARG A 3 22.50 -39.34 11.56
CA ARG A 3 21.32 -38.76 12.25
C ARG A 3 21.50 -37.32 12.66
N PHE A 4 22.73 -36.86 12.98
CA PHE A 4 23.03 -35.47 13.31
C PHE A 4 23.00 -34.56 12.08
N VAL A 5 23.48 -35.05 10.95
CA VAL A 5 23.43 -34.31 9.67
C VAL A 5 21.99 -34.08 9.21
N SER A 6 21.12 -35.12 9.37
CA SER A 6 19.69 -35.01 9.01
C SER A 6 18.95 -33.98 9.89
N MET A 7 19.26 -33.93 11.19
CA MET A 7 18.65 -33.00 12.14
C MET A 7 19.10 -31.54 11.88
N LEU A 8 20.38 -31.35 11.55
CA LEU A 8 20.92 -30.04 11.21
C LEU A 8 20.31 -29.50 9.90
N LEU A 9 20.12 -30.35 8.90
CA LEU A 9 19.49 -29.97 7.64
C LEU A 9 18.02 -29.58 7.81
N ALA A 10 17.27 -30.28 8.68
CA ALA A 10 15.90 -29.94 8.99
C ALA A 10 15.76 -28.60 9.72
N VAL A 11 16.68 -28.29 10.65
CA VAL A 11 16.72 -26.98 11.35
C VAL A 11 17.07 -25.85 10.40
N VAL A 12 18.02 -26.06 9.50
CA VAL A 12 18.39 -25.06 8.46
C VAL A 12 17.24 -24.81 7.49
N MET A 13 16.51 -25.86 7.08
CA MET A 13 15.32 -25.67 6.24
C MET A 13 14.17 -24.96 6.98
N LEU A 14 14.00 -25.16 8.26
CA LEU A 14 12.97 -24.49 9.05
C LEU A 14 13.29 -22.99 9.26
N LEU A 15 14.57 -22.63 9.31
CA LEU A 15 15.04 -21.23 9.43
C LEU A 15 14.95 -20.43 8.10
N CYS A 16 14.85 -21.12 6.96
CA CYS A 16 14.73 -20.46 5.65
C CYS A 16 13.30 -20.09 5.24
N ILE A 17 12.28 -20.45 6.02
CA ILE A 17 10.89 -20.10 5.73
C ILE A 17 10.43 -18.93 6.62
N THR A 18 11.22 -17.89 6.74
CA THR A 18 10.63 -16.57 6.98
C THR A 18 10.28 -15.98 5.62
N ILE A 19 9.23 -16.49 5.01
CA ILE A 19 8.52 -15.78 3.97
C ILE A 19 8.02 -14.51 4.66
N SER A 20 8.70 -13.40 4.44
CA SER A 20 8.15 -12.07 4.73
C SER A 20 6.91 -11.93 3.86
N SER A 21 5.77 -12.43 4.34
CA SER A 21 4.50 -12.15 3.73
C SER A 21 4.38 -10.62 3.73
N ALA A 22 4.38 -10.03 2.54
CA ALA A 22 4.03 -8.63 2.39
C ALA A 22 2.70 -8.46 3.10
N SER A 23 2.68 -7.73 4.22
CA SER A 23 1.49 -7.56 5.03
C SER A 23 0.59 -6.56 4.30
N ALA A 24 -0.31 -7.08 3.48
CA ALA A 24 -1.40 -6.27 2.94
C ALA A 24 -2.30 -5.84 4.09
N ALA A 25 -2.63 -4.55 4.15
CA ALA A 25 -3.53 -3.99 5.13
C ALA A 25 -4.86 -3.66 4.48
N GLY A 26 -5.96 -4.11 5.10
CA GLY A 26 -7.30 -3.73 4.67
C GLY A 26 -7.56 -2.24 4.85
N PHE A 27 -8.32 -1.65 3.94
CA PHE A 27 -8.88 -0.32 4.09
C PHE A 27 -10.37 -0.30 3.72
N SER A 28 -11.12 0.55 4.41
CA SER A 28 -12.52 0.81 4.11
C SER A 28 -12.82 2.27 4.46
N THR A 29 -13.16 3.06 3.46
CA THR A 29 -13.48 4.47 3.70
C THR A 29 -14.93 4.60 4.18
N PRO A 30 -15.25 5.58 5.01
CA PRO A 30 -16.64 6.01 5.15
C PRO A 30 -17.11 6.59 3.81
N THR A 31 -18.39 6.97 3.74
CA THR A 31 -18.89 7.75 2.60
C THR A 31 -18.24 9.13 2.64
N LEU A 32 -17.46 9.44 1.62
CA LEU A 32 -16.74 10.70 1.45
C LEU A 32 -17.47 11.59 0.44
N SER A 33 -17.64 12.86 0.78
CA SER A 33 -18.01 13.90 -0.20
C SER A 33 -16.83 14.20 -1.12
N LYS A 34 -17.05 14.92 -2.22
CA LYS A 34 -15.97 15.38 -3.12
C LYS A 34 -14.88 16.11 -2.33
N ASN A 35 -13.62 15.79 -2.62
CA ASN A 35 -12.40 16.21 -1.90
C ASN A 35 -12.29 15.68 -0.46
N GLY A 36 -13.23 14.89 0.03
CA GLY A 36 -13.09 14.19 1.31
C GLY A 36 -11.91 13.22 1.28
N VAL A 37 -11.12 13.19 2.36
CA VAL A 37 -9.91 12.37 2.49
C VAL A 37 -10.08 11.38 3.64
N TYR A 38 -9.66 10.14 3.40
CA TYR A 38 -9.51 9.12 4.42
C TYR A 38 -8.05 8.64 4.44
N ASN A 39 -7.46 8.56 5.61
CA ASN A 39 -6.12 8.03 5.81
C ASN A 39 -6.20 6.71 6.57
N THR A 40 -5.52 5.68 6.04
CA THR A 40 -5.41 4.39 6.74
C THR A 40 -4.47 4.48 7.93
N SER A 41 -4.45 3.44 8.76
CA SER A 41 -3.36 3.23 9.69
C SER A 41 -2.04 3.03 8.94
N ALA A 42 -0.93 3.35 9.60
CA ALA A 42 0.39 3.19 9.00
C ALA A 42 0.79 1.71 8.91
N VAL A 43 1.43 1.35 7.80
CA VAL A 43 1.95 0.01 7.51
C VAL A 43 3.43 0.12 7.17
N THR A 44 4.25 -0.77 7.74
CA THR A 44 5.69 -0.81 7.43
C THR A 44 5.92 -1.53 6.10
N LYS A 45 6.66 -0.89 5.21
CA LYS A 45 7.04 -1.45 3.92
C LYS A 45 8.01 -2.62 4.09
N THR A 46 7.66 -3.78 3.56
CA THR A 46 8.48 -5.00 3.59
C THR A 46 9.16 -5.29 2.26
N THR A 47 8.67 -4.74 1.17
CA THR A 47 9.24 -4.83 -0.18
C THR A 47 10.52 -3.99 -0.33
N GLY A 48 11.25 -4.17 -1.42
CA GLY A 48 12.51 -3.44 -1.67
C GLY A 48 12.35 -1.92 -1.79
N ASN A 49 13.46 -1.20 -1.66
CA ASN A 49 13.49 0.25 -1.85
C ASN A 49 13.08 0.61 -3.28
N GLY A 50 12.25 1.64 -3.43
CA GLY A 50 11.77 2.10 -4.74
C GLY A 50 10.71 1.22 -5.39
N VAL A 51 10.40 0.04 -4.84
CA VAL A 51 9.30 -0.79 -5.34
C VAL A 51 7.98 -0.06 -5.13
N ALA A 52 7.15 -0.02 -6.17
CA ALA A 52 5.85 0.64 -6.14
C ALA A 52 4.94 0.06 -5.05
N ALA A 53 4.11 0.91 -4.46
CA ALA A 53 3.02 0.47 -3.61
C ALA A 53 1.83 0.03 -4.47
N GLY A 54 1.05 -0.92 -3.97
CA GLY A 54 -0.16 -1.42 -4.62
C GLY A 54 -1.40 -1.28 -3.76
N ALA A 55 -2.55 -1.12 -4.41
CA ALA A 55 -3.84 -1.28 -3.76
C ALA A 55 -4.79 -2.09 -4.66
N ASP A 56 -5.46 -3.07 -4.09
CA ASP A 56 -6.47 -3.87 -4.76
C ASP A 56 -7.85 -3.44 -4.27
N VAL A 57 -8.55 -2.69 -5.08
CA VAL A 57 -9.89 -2.17 -4.78
C VAL A 57 -10.90 -3.27 -5.05
N SER A 58 -11.55 -3.77 -4.01
CA SER A 58 -12.54 -4.85 -4.08
C SER A 58 -13.97 -4.35 -4.17
N ASP A 59 -14.24 -3.12 -3.74
CA ASP A 59 -15.55 -2.49 -3.81
C ASP A 59 -15.42 -0.97 -3.94
N MET A 60 -16.31 -0.36 -4.70
CA MET A 60 -16.35 1.08 -4.91
C MET A 60 -17.77 1.50 -5.33
N THR A 61 -18.24 2.62 -4.81
CA THR A 61 -19.50 3.22 -5.24
C THR A 61 -19.50 3.38 -6.78
N THR A 62 -20.54 2.92 -7.43
CA THR A 62 -20.68 2.97 -8.90
C THR A 62 -20.48 4.39 -9.41
N ASN A 63 -19.68 4.55 -10.47
CA ASN A 63 -19.30 5.83 -11.07
C ASN A 63 -18.53 6.80 -10.16
N ALA A 64 -18.14 6.37 -8.95
CA ALA A 64 -17.22 7.13 -8.13
C ALA A 64 -15.79 7.04 -8.66
N THR A 65 -15.01 8.10 -8.46
CA THR A 65 -13.59 8.16 -8.77
C THR A 65 -12.83 8.51 -7.49
N PHE A 66 -11.87 7.69 -7.14
CA PHE A 66 -10.99 7.95 -5.99
C PHE A 66 -9.56 8.17 -6.44
N HIS A 67 -8.83 8.95 -5.64
CA HIS A 67 -7.42 9.24 -5.82
C HIS A 67 -6.64 8.61 -4.68
N PHE A 68 -5.69 7.74 -5.00
CA PHE A 68 -4.86 6.97 -4.07
C PHE A 68 -3.45 7.55 -4.05
N ARG A 69 -2.89 7.77 -2.86
CA ARG A 69 -1.52 8.26 -2.64
C ARG A 69 -0.94 7.62 -1.40
N VAL A 70 0.36 7.36 -1.42
CA VAL A 70 1.10 6.88 -0.25
C VAL A 70 1.89 8.03 0.36
N TRP A 71 1.77 8.16 1.68
CA TRP A 71 2.45 9.17 2.48
C TRP A 71 3.30 8.52 3.55
N LYS A 72 4.50 9.06 3.78
CA LYS A 72 5.31 8.67 4.92
C LYS A 72 4.67 9.19 6.20
N SER A 73 4.67 8.37 7.27
CA SER A 73 4.01 8.71 8.51
C SER A 73 4.78 9.72 9.37
N SER A 74 6.11 9.68 9.34
CA SER A 74 6.96 10.61 10.13
C SER A 74 8.36 10.74 9.53
N PRO A 75 8.86 11.94 9.21
CA PRO A 75 8.09 13.15 8.99
C PRO A 75 7.08 12.98 7.84
N VAL A 76 5.99 13.71 7.87
CA VAL A 76 4.91 13.55 6.88
C VAL A 76 5.30 14.17 5.53
N TRP A 77 5.40 13.34 4.49
CA TRP A 77 5.57 13.80 3.11
C TRP A 77 5.07 12.74 2.11
N GLN A 78 4.69 13.18 0.93
CA GLN A 78 4.19 12.29 -0.11
C GLN A 78 5.31 11.40 -0.66
N ALA A 79 5.09 10.08 -0.64
CA ALA A 79 6.07 9.08 -1.03
C ALA A 79 5.83 8.48 -2.41
N SER A 80 4.58 8.48 -2.90
CA SER A 80 4.21 7.97 -4.23
C SER A 80 3.55 9.04 -5.09
N ASN A 81 3.51 8.80 -6.40
CA ASN A 81 2.60 9.52 -7.28
C ASN A 81 1.15 9.25 -6.87
N GLY A 82 0.25 10.14 -7.27
CA GLY A 82 -1.19 9.95 -7.08
C GLY A 82 -1.80 9.23 -8.30
N VAL A 83 -2.67 8.25 -8.05
CA VAL A 83 -3.38 7.51 -9.10
C VAL A 83 -4.88 7.65 -8.89
N ARG A 84 -5.61 8.04 -9.94
CA ARG A 84 -7.06 8.06 -9.95
C ARG A 84 -7.57 6.72 -10.45
N LYS A 85 -8.61 6.21 -9.81
CA LYS A 85 -9.27 4.96 -10.19
C LYS A 85 -10.78 5.14 -10.14
N THR A 86 -11.45 4.69 -11.19
CA THR A 86 -12.91 4.54 -11.25
C THR A 86 -13.21 3.05 -11.34
N GLY A 87 -14.03 2.54 -10.42
CA GLY A 87 -14.33 1.11 -10.33
C GLY A 87 -13.26 0.27 -9.63
N ILE A 88 -13.52 -1.02 -9.51
CA ILE A 88 -12.68 -2.00 -8.81
C ILE A 88 -11.41 -2.34 -9.61
N GLY A 89 -10.47 -3.02 -8.95
CA GLY A 89 -9.24 -3.57 -9.52
C GLY A 89 -7.97 -2.96 -8.96
N HIS A 90 -6.84 -3.33 -9.54
CA HIS A 90 -5.52 -2.97 -9.06
C HIS A 90 -5.15 -1.51 -9.35
N VAL A 91 -4.43 -0.89 -8.41
CA VAL A 91 -3.85 0.45 -8.50
C VAL A 91 -2.36 0.35 -8.17
N THR A 92 -1.49 0.82 -9.04
CA THR A 92 -0.05 0.87 -8.81
C THR A 92 0.39 2.32 -8.58
N MET A 93 0.97 2.59 -7.42
CA MET A 93 1.47 3.90 -7.03
C MET A 93 3.00 3.89 -7.04
N THR A 94 3.60 4.43 -8.09
CA THR A 94 5.05 4.46 -8.23
C THR A 94 5.70 5.40 -7.23
N THR A 95 6.93 5.06 -6.79
CA THR A 95 7.69 5.92 -5.87
C THR A 95 7.97 7.29 -6.49
N LEU A 96 7.94 8.32 -5.67
CA LEU A 96 8.55 9.61 -6.01
C LEU A 96 10.05 9.55 -5.70
N TYR A 97 10.81 10.43 -6.30
CA TYR A 97 12.24 10.60 -6.04
C TYR A 97 12.49 11.95 -5.39
N ASP A 98 13.48 12.02 -4.52
CA ASP A 98 13.94 13.28 -3.94
C ASP A 98 14.88 14.04 -4.91
N GLY A 99 15.37 15.20 -4.50
CA GLY A 99 16.28 16.02 -5.30
C GLY A 99 17.66 15.37 -5.55
N TYR A 100 17.96 14.26 -4.89
CA TYR A 100 19.20 13.48 -5.05
C TYR A 100 18.98 12.17 -5.83
N GLY A 101 17.80 11.95 -6.40
CA GLY A 101 17.45 10.76 -7.16
C GLY A 101 17.21 9.52 -6.29
N GLN A 102 16.99 9.68 -4.98
CA GLN A 102 16.66 8.56 -4.09
C GLN A 102 15.16 8.31 -4.07
N PRO A 103 14.72 7.03 -4.09
CA PRO A 103 13.30 6.72 -4.03
C PRO A 103 12.73 7.13 -2.66
N ARG A 104 11.47 7.48 -2.60
CA ARG A 104 10.79 7.85 -1.34
C ARG A 104 10.06 6.69 -0.67
N LEU A 105 9.90 5.57 -1.36
CA LEU A 105 9.38 4.32 -0.77
C LEU A 105 10.55 3.42 -0.37
N TRP A 106 10.83 3.32 0.93
CA TRP A 106 11.96 2.58 1.50
C TRP A 106 11.48 1.40 2.34
N LYS A 107 12.17 0.26 2.22
CA LYS A 107 11.97 -0.89 3.10
C LYS A 107 12.21 -0.50 4.56
N GLY A 108 11.38 -1.02 5.47
CA GLY A 108 11.48 -0.75 6.91
C GLY A 108 10.87 0.57 7.37
N VAL A 109 10.36 1.40 6.45
CA VAL A 109 9.71 2.68 6.77
C VAL A 109 8.19 2.50 6.77
N SER A 110 7.50 3.21 7.66
CA SER A 110 6.04 3.17 7.79
C SER A 110 5.37 4.24 6.94
N TYR A 111 4.33 3.85 6.24
CA TYR A 111 3.52 4.67 5.33
C TYR A 111 2.04 4.48 5.62
N TYR A 112 1.21 5.44 5.23
CA TYR A 112 -0.24 5.30 5.19
C TYR A 112 -0.76 5.58 3.78
N LEU A 113 -1.89 4.98 3.45
CA LEU A 113 -2.62 5.24 2.21
C LEU A 113 -3.61 6.37 2.44
N ALA A 114 -3.50 7.44 1.67
CA ALA A 114 -4.51 8.49 1.60
C ALA A 114 -5.44 8.21 0.42
N VAL A 115 -6.73 8.08 0.71
CA VAL A 115 -7.80 7.85 -0.27
C VAL A 115 -8.68 9.09 -0.30
N THR A 116 -8.73 9.77 -1.45
CA THR A 116 -9.50 11.00 -1.63
C THR A 116 -10.61 10.77 -2.64
N HIS A 117 -11.85 11.11 -2.29
CA HIS A 117 -12.92 11.15 -3.29
C HIS A 117 -12.67 12.31 -4.26
N SER A 118 -12.47 11.99 -5.53
CA SER A 118 -12.05 12.96 -6.53
C SER A 118 -13.11 14.05 -6.77
N GLN A 119 -12.68 15.29 -6.91
CA GLN A 119 -13.57 16.38 -7.36
C GLN A 119 -14.15 16.13 -8.77
N TYR A 120 -13.47 15.33 -9.58
CA TYR A 120 -13.90 14.94 -10.93
C TYR A 120 -14.79 13.69 -10.96
N SER A 121 -15.15 13.17 -9.78
CA SER A 121 -16.09 12.05 -9.68
C SER A 121 -17.46 12.45 -10.24
N ASN A 122 -18.12 11.50 -10.93
CA ASN A 122 -19.46 11.69 -11.47
C ASN A 122 -20.55 11.66 -10.39
N VAL A 123 -20.20 11.28 -9.17
CA VAL A 123 -21.12 11.25 -8.02
C VAL A 123 -20.66 12.22 -6.95
N SER A 124 -21.59 12.77 -6.17
CA SER A 124 -21.31 13.76 -5.12
C SER A 124 -20.66 13.16 -3.88
N SER A 125 -20.89 11.87 -3.63
CA SER A 125 -20.32 11.13 -2.50
C SER A 125 -20.11 9.67 -2.86
N GLY A 126 -19.22 9.00 -2.17
CA GLY A 126 -18.93 7.59 -2.39
C GLY A 126 -18.00 7.01 -1.34
N SER A 127 -17.91 5.69 -1.35
CA SER A 127 -17.00 4.90 -0.51
C SER A 127 -16.24 3.89 -1.35
N THR A 128 -15.11 3.44 -0.82
CA THR A 128 -14.30 2.38 -1.43
C THR A 128 -13.63 1.54 -0.35
N ARG A 129 -13.36 0.30 -0.66
CA ARG A 129 -12.61 -0.62 0.22
C ARG A 129 -11.73 -1.56 -0.57
N GLY A 130 -10.75 -2.14 0.10
CA GLY A 130 -9.81 -3.07 -0.50
C GLY A 130 -8.66 -3.39 0.44
N GLU A 131 -7.56 -3.81 -0.14
CA GLU A 131 -6.30 -4.05 0.54
C GLU A 131 -5.19 -3.23 -0.10
N TRP A 132 -4.18 -2.84 0.66
CA TRP A 132 -3.04 -2.11 0.15
C TRP A 132 -1.73 -2.57 0.78
N ASN A 133 -0.64 -2.37 0.06
CA ASN A 133 0.71 -2.74 0.46
C ASN A 133 1.68 -1.62 0.03
N PRO A 134 2.44 -1.02 0.96
CA PRO A 134 3.44 0.00 0.64
C PRO A 134 4.68 -0.55 -0.06
#